data_63019e48638e62700dd350d64c902fc9
#
_entry.id   63019e48638e62700dd350d64c902fc9
#
_cell.length_a   1.000
_cell.length_b   1.000
_cell.length_c   1.000
_cell.angle_alpha   90.00
_cell.angle_beta   90.00
_cell.angle_gamma   90.00
#
_symmetry.space_group_name_H-M   'P 1'
#
loop_
_entity.id
_entity.type
_entity.pdbx_description
1 polymer ?
#
loop_
_entity_poly.entity_id
_entity_poly.type
_entity_poly.pdbx_seq_one_letter_code
_entity_poly.pdbx_strand_id
1 'polypeptide(L)' 'MSNKSLQQHINDDRDELDNPNTNSQRRRHLEDELEHLEKYQANHPDTDHDPTAFEMFCDENPDALECRIYD' A
#
# COMPACT_ATOMS: atom_id res chain seq x y z
N MET A 1 -9.62 -17.27 -0.64
CA MET A 1 -9.63 -16.10 -0.79
C MET A 1 -9.19 -15.32 0.28
N SER A 2 -8.18 -14.75 0.29
CA SER A 2 -7.73 -14.14 1.35
C SER A 2 -7.85 -12.73 1.20
N ASN A 3 -8.63 -12.16 1.97
CA ASN A 3 -8.69 -10.76 2.02
C ASN A 3 -7.73 -10.35 3.09
N LYS A 4 -6.55 -10.00 2.73
CA LYS A 4 -5.62 -9.46 3.67
C LYS A 4 -6.10 -8.10 4.09
N SER A 5 -5.97 -7.80 5.37
CA SER A 5 -6.22 -6.45 5.84
C SER A 5 -5.02 -5.57 5.47
N LEU A 6 -5.18 -4.27 5.54
CA LEU A 6 -4.10 -3.35 5.26
C LEU A 6 -2.93 -3.58 6.23
N GLN A 7 -3.22 -3.80 7.50
CA GLN A 7 -2.18 -4.05 8.48
C GLN A 7 -1.42 -5.34 8.17
N GLN A 8 -2.12 -6.36 7.72
CA GLN A 8 -1.50 -7.62 7.36
C GLN A 8 -0.53 -7.43 6.19
N HIS A 9 -0.93 -6.64 5.21
CA HIS A 9 -0.08 -6.35 4.06
C HIS A 9 1.18 -5.62 4.51
N ILE A 10 1.05 -4.63 5.38
CA ILE A 10 2.18 -3.88 5.90
C ILE A 10 3.13 -4.83 6.65
N ASN A 11 2.59 -5.71 7.46
CA ASN A 11 3.41 -6.66 8.22
C ASN A 11 4.16 -7.61 7.28
N ASP A 12 3.49 -8.07 6.24
CA ASP A 12 4.12 -8.98 5.28
C ASP A 12 5.27 -8.29 4.55
N ASP A 13 5.09 -7.03 4.18
CA ASP A 13 6.14 -6.28 3.51
C ASP A 13 7.33 -6.05 4.42
N ARG A 14 7.09 -5.77 5.69
CA ARG A 14 8.16 -5.60 6.67
C ARG A 14 8.94 -6.88 6.89
N ASP A 15 8.23 -8.01 6.95
CA ASP A 15 8.87 -9.30 7.11
C ASP A 15 9.77 -9.61 5.93
N GLU A 16 9.31 -9.29 4.74
CA GLU A 16 10.10 -9.54 3.54
C GLU A 16 11.33 -8.64 3.51
N LEU A 17 11.20 -7.40 3.97
CA LEU A 17 12.32 -6.48 4.03
C LEU A 17 13.39 -6.96 5.01
N ASP A 18 12.97 -7.66 6.07
CA ASP A 18 13.91 -8.20 7.03
C ASP A 18 14.60 -9.46 6.53
N ASN A 19 14.12 -10.03 5.44
CA ASN A 19 14.67 -11.26 4.91
C ASN A 19 15.99 -10.96 4.21
N PRO A 20 17.11 -11.56 4.65
CA PRO A 20 18.41 -11.27 4.04
C PRO A 20 18.54 -11.75 2.60
N ASN A 21 17.63 -12.63 2.16
CA ASN A 21 17.67 -13.13 0.79
C ASN A 21 16.94 -12.25 -0.20
N THR A 22 16.28 -11.20 0.27
CA THR A 22 15.57 -10.29 -0.61
C THR A 22 16.58 -9.46 -1.40
N ASN A 23 16.46 -9.46 -2.74
CA ASN A 23 17.42 -8.73 -3.57
C ASN A 23 17.14 -7.22 -3.48
N SER A 24 18.08 -6.42 -3.97
CA SER A 24 18.00 -4.97 -3.78
C SER A 24 16.87 -4.33 -4.57
N GLN A 25 16.53 -4.85 -5.73
CA GLN A 25 15.41 -4.32 -6.50
C GLN A 25 14.10 -4.59 -5.80
N ARG A 26 13.92 -5.79 -5.29
CA ARG A 26 12.73 -6.17 -4.54
C ARG A 26 12.63 -5.35 -3.26
N ARG A 27 13.75 -5.17 -2.58
CA ARG A 27 13.78 -4.39 -1.35
C ARG A 27 13.34 -2.95 -1.60
N ARG A 28 13.84 -2.34 -2.68
CA ARG A 28 13.47 -0.98 -3.01
C ARG A 28 11.98 -0.88 -3.32
N HIS A 29 11.45 -1.86 -4.05
CA HIS A 29 10.03 -1.91 -4.37
C HIS A 29 9.18 -2.01 -3.09
N LEU A 30 9.61 -2.87 -2.16
CA LEU A 30 8.89 -3.05 -0.91
C LEU A 30 8.93 -1.80 -0.04
N GLU A 31 10.06 -1.10 -0.01
CA GLU A 31 10.16 0.14 0.74
C GLU A 31 9.21 1.19 0.18
N ASP A 32 9.15 1.30 -1.13
CA ASP A 32 8.25 2.23 -1.78
C ASP A 32 6.80 1.87 -1.49
N GLU A 33 6.45 0.61 -1.65
CA GLU A 33 5.09 0.14 -1.39
C GLU A 33 4.71 0.34 0.06
N LEU A 34 5.63 0.06 0.98
CA LEU A 34 5.37 0.22 2.40
C LEU A 34 5.11 1.67 2.75
N GLU A 35 5.85 2.57 2.15
CA GLU A 35 5.64 3.99 2.38
C GLU A 35 4.23 4.40 1.95
N HIS A 36 3.80 3.96 0.78
CA HIS A 36 2.46 4.27 0.30
C HIS A 36 1.38 3.65 1.18
N LEU A 37 1.60 2.42 1.63
CA LEU A 37 0.64 1.75 2.49
C LEU A 37 0.50 2.45 3.83
N GLU A 38 1.61 2.86 4.40
CA GLU A 38 1.58 3.54 5.69
C GLU A 38 0.91 4.91 5.57
N LYS A 39 1.17 5.60 4.47
CA LYS A 39 0.54 6.89 4.23
C LYS A 39 -0.98 6.72 4.07
N TYR A 40 -1.40 5.70 3.34
CA TYR A 40 -2.81 5.41 3.17
C TYR A 40 -3.46 5.09 4.52
N GLN A 41 -2.78 4.30 5.34
CA GLN A 41 -3.29 3.96 6.66
C GLN A 41 -3.45 5.19 7.54
N ALA A 42 -2.50 6.11 7.47
CA ALA A 42 -2.57 7.35 8.24
C ALA A 42 -3.73 8.23 7.80
N ASN A 43 -4.00 8.26 6.49
CA ASN A 43 -5.10 9.08 5.96
C ASN A 43 -6.46 8.43 6.14
N HIS A 44 -6.49 7.11 6.32
CA HIS A 44 -7.75 6.37 6.45
C HIS A 44 -7.68 5.44 7.65
N PRO A 45 -7.64 5.99 8.87
CA PRO A 45 -7.42 5.18 10.07
C PRO A 45 -8.55 4.19 10.36
N ASP A 46 -9.73 4.43 9.80
CA ASP A 46 -10.86 3.54 10.01
C ASP A 46 -10.92 2.40 9.00
N THR A 47 -10.04 2.41 8.01
CA THR A 47 -10.04 1.39 6.98
C THR A 47 -9.08 0.28 7.33
N ASP A 48 -9.53 -0.96 7.23
CA ASP A 48 -8.64 -2.08 7.44
C ASP A 48 -8.52 -2.96 6.19
N HIS A 49 -9.19 -2.59 5.10
CA HIS A 49 -9.05 -3.37 3.87
C HIS A 49 -7.77 -2.96 3.13
N ASP A 50 -7.19 -3.93 2.41
CA ASP A 50 -5.97 -3.71 1.66
C ASP A 50 -6.28 -2.91 0.40
N PRO A 51 -5.76 -1.67 0.25
CA PRO A 51 -6.11 -0.86 -0.90
C PRO A 51 -5.46 -1.36 -2.17
N THR A 52 -6.13 -1.16 -3.30
CA THR A 52 -5.55 -1.45 -4.59
C THR A 52 -4.59 -0.33 -4.97
N ALA A 53 -3.77 -0.57 -5.98
CA ALA A 53 -2.87 0.48 -6.48
C ALA A 53 -3.66 1.70 -6.95
N PHE A 54 -4.85 1.48 -7.54
CA PHE A 54 -5.69 2.58 -8.00
C PHE A 54 -6.21 3.40 -6.82
N GLU A 55 -6.60 2.74 -5.74
CA GLU A 55 -7.06 3.43 -4.55
C GLU A 55 -5.96 4.30 -3.96
N MET A 56 -4.73 3.77 -3.90
CA MET A 56 -3.61 4.55 -3.38
C MET A 56 -3.28 5.72 -4.30
N PHE A 57 -3.38 5.50 -5.61
CA PHE A 57 -3.14 6.57 -6.57
C PHE A 57 -4.14 7.71 -6.38
N CYS A 58 -5.41 7.37 -6.20
CA CYS A 58 -6.44 8.38 -6.00
C CYS A 58 -6.28 9.12 -4.68
N ASP A 59 -5.80 8.42 -3.66
CA ASP A 59 -5.56 9.05 -2.36
C ASP A 59 -4.49 10.13 -2.48
N GLU A 60 -3.47 9.88 -3.29
CA GLU A 60 -2.39 10.83 -3.48
C GLU A 60 -2.70 11.88 -4.54
N ASN A 61 -3.59 11.56 -5.47
CA ASN A 61 -3.94 12.45 -6.56
C ASN A 61 -5.46 12.56 -6.70
N PRO A 62 -6.12 13.16 -5.73
CA PRO A 62 -7.60 13.22 -5.75
C PRO A 62 -8.15 14.03 -6.91
N ASP A 63 -7.33 14.89 -7.53
CA ASP A 63 -7.77 15.69 -8.65
C ASP A 63 -7.59 15.00 -9.99
N ALA A 64 -7.01 13.80 -10.00
CA ALA A 64 -6.83 13.07 -11.24
C ALA A 64 -8.18 12.74 -11.85
N LEU A 65 -8.26 12.82 -13.16
CA LEU A 65 -9.52 12.63 -13.87
C LEU A 65 -10.09 11.23 -13.59
N GLU A 66 -9.24 10.23 -13.55
CA GLU A 66 -9.66 8.85 -13.30
C GLU A 66 -10.35 8.72 -11.95
N CYS A 67 -9.89 9.48 -10.97
CA CYS A 67 -10.44 9.39 -9.63
C CYS A 67 -11.76 10.12 -9.50
N ARG A 68 -11.96 11.16 -10.32
CA ARG A 68 -13.19 11.95 -10.26
C ARG A 68 -14.37 11.24 -10.93
N ILE A 69 -14.08 10.35 -11.85
CA ILE A 69 -15.12 9.64 -12.56
C ILE A 69 -15.89 8.69 -11.65
N TYR A 70 -15.25 8.21 -10.61
CA TYR A 70 -15.84 7.22 -9.72
C TYR A 70 -16.55 7.83 -8.51
N ASP A 71 -16.70 9.09 -8.46
CA ASP A 71 -17.43 9.73 -7.35
C ASP A 71 -18.94 9.71 -7.54
#